data_075a4f579538afc6aa51c2a55efd6f4e
#
_entry.id   075a4f579538afc6aa51c2a55efd6f4e
#
_cell.length_a   1.000
_cell.length_b   1.000
_cell.length_c   1.000
_cell.angle_alpha   90.00
_cell.angle_beta   90.00
_cell.angle_gamma   90.00
#
_symmetry.space_group_name_H-M   'P 1'
#
loop_
_entity.id
_entity.type
_entity.pdbx_description
1 polymer ?
#
loop_
_entity_poly.entity_id
_entity_poly.type
_entity_poly.pdbx_seq_one_letter_code
_entity_poly.pdbx_strand_id
1 'polypeptide(L)'
;MKVSRTSRLNGEYQKEISEILRRMKDRQPDLKGIISVTEADVAPDLKTANIYISIYAKSEEEKLRSFAIIKELAGQIRHELSKVMKMRTVPALSFRMDGGMEYGSKMDELFKKIREQDAQKAKNDADENGEDDE
;
A
#
# COMPACT_ATOMS: atom_id res chain seq x y z
N MET A 1 -28.88 15.04 -4.02
CA MET A 1 -27.91 14.10 -3.45
C MET A 1 -27.31 14.69 -2.19
N LYS A 2 -27.54 14.07 -1.08
CA LYS A 2 -26.90 14.52 0.16
C LYS A 2 -25.47 13.99 0.21
N VAL A 3 -24.52 14.91 0.22
CA VAL A 3 -23.12 14.54 0.43
C VAL A 3 -22.96 14.25 1.92
N SER A 4 -22.73 12.98 2.26
CA SER A 4 -22.52 12.58 3.64
C SER A 4 -21.17 13.09 4.16
N ARG A 5 -21.03 13.16 5.48
CA ARG A 5 -19.77 13.51 6.13
C ARG A 5 -18.64 12.59 5.70
N THR A 6 -18.94 11.29 5.55
CA THR A 6 -17.96 10.31 5.08
C THR A 6 -17.54 10.54 3.64
N SER A 7 -18.44 11.02 2.78
CA SER A 7 -18.11 11.35 1.38
C SER A 7 -17.08 12.47 1.28
N ARG A 8 -17.18 13.47 2.13
CA ARG A 8 -16.19 14.56 2.18
C ARG A 8 -14.83 14.04 2.65
N LEU A 9 -14.85 13.24 3.71
CA LEU A 9 -13.63 12.63 4.23
C LEU A 9 -12.97 11.71 3.19
N ASN A 10 -13.78 10.97 2.43
CA ASN A 10 -13.28 10.10 1.39
C ASN A 10 -12.47 10.88 0.34
N GLY A 11 -12.98 12.02 -0.09
CA GLY A 11 -12.29 12.88 -1.05
C GLY A 11 -10.99 13.45 -0.48
N GLU A 12 -11.03 13.91 0.75
CA GLU A 12 -9.84 14.45 1.43
C GLU A 12 -8.79 13.38 1.65
N TYR A 13 -9.18 12.19 2.09
CA TYR A 13 -8.26 11.07 2.28
C TYR A 13 -7.63 10.62 0.96
N GLN A 14 -8.43 10.53 -0.09
CA GLN A 14 -7.92 10.18 -1.42
C GLN A 14 -6.81 11.14 -1.85
N LYS A 15 -7.05 12.42 -1.71
CA LYS A 15 -6.10 13.45 -2.08
C LYS A 15 -4.82 13.37 -1.22
N GLU A 16 -4.98 13.33 0.09
CA GLU A 16 -3.86 13.37 1.01
C GLU A 16 -3.00 12.09 0.94
N ILE A 17 -3.64 10.94 0.83
CA ILE A 17 -2.92 9.66 0.69
C ILE A 17 -2.17 9.62 -0.63
N SER A 18 -2.75 10.15 -1.72
CA SER A 18 -2.06 10.26 -3.01
C SER A 18 -0.77 11.08 -2.88
N GLU A 19 -0.84 12.19 -2.19
CA GLU A 19 0.33 13.06 -1.94
C GLU A 19 1.37 12.35 -1.08
N ILE A 20 0.95 11.64 -0.04
CA ILE A 20 1.85 10.89 0.83
C ILE A 20 2.57 9.79 0.05
N LEU A 21 1.86 9.04 -0.77
CA LEU A 21 2.44 7.97 -1.60
C LEU A 21 3.44 8.53 -2.60
N ARG A 22 3.13 9.68 -3.20
CA ARG A 22 4.05 10.33 -4.13
C ARG A 22 5.35 10.71 -3.44
N ARG A 23 5.30 11.25 -2.24
CA ARG A 23 6.50 11.60 -1.47
C ARG A 23 7.27 10.36 -1.01
N MET A 24 6.56 9.32 -0.62
CA MET A 24 7.19 8.06 -0.20
C MET A 24 7.92 7.37 -1.34
N LYS A 25 7.41 7.48 -2.56
CA LYS A 25 8.04 6.91 -3.75
C LYS A 25 9.47 7.43 -3.93
N ASP A 26 9.70 8.69 -3.62
CA ASP A 26 11.04 9.29 -3.71
C ASP A 26 12.01 8.70 -2.67
N ARG A 27 11.50 8.19 -1.57
CA ARG A 27 12.30 7.61 -0.48
C ARG A 27 12.44 6.09 -0.54
N GLN A 28 11.59 5.43 -1.36
CA GLN A 28 11.53 3.98 -1.47
C GLN A 28 11.89 3.55 -2.88
N PRO A 29 13.16 3.18 -3.15
CA PRO A 29 13.59 2.83 -4.50
C PRO A 29 12.85 1.63 -5.09
N ASP A 30 12.35 0.72 -4.25
CA ASP A 30 11.64 -0.47 -4.69
C ASP A 30 10.17 -0.21 -5.01
N LEU A 31 9.67 0.97 -4.67
CA LEU A 31 8.30 1.38 -4.97
C LEU A 31 8.25 1.95 -6.38
N LYS A 32 7.93 1.11 -7.35
CA LYS A 32 8.00 1.42 -8.77
C LYS A 32 6.62 1.51 -9.42
N GLY A 33 6.58 2.21 -10.55
CA GLY A 33 5.36 2.36 -11.32
C GLY A 33 4.63 3.65 -11.01
N ILE A 34 3.52 3.87 -11.70
CA ILE A 34 2.63 5.01 -11.46
C ILE A 34 1.54 4.55 -10.50
N ILE A 35 1.52 5.15 -9.32
CA ILE A 35 0.61 4.76 -8.24
C ILE A 35 -0.44 5.85 -8.08
N SER A 36 -1.70 5.46 -8.15
CA SER A 36 -2.84 6.37 -7.99
C SER A 36 -3.81 5.83 -6.96
N VAL A 37 -4.33 6.68 -6.11
CA VAL A 37 -5.45 6.34 -5.23
C VAL A 37 -6.73 6.58 -6.02
N THR A 38 -7.46 5.52 -6.34
CA THR A 38 -8.68 5.62 -7.15
C THR A 38 -9.90 5.90 -6.31
N GLU A 39 -9.91 5.40 -5.06
CA GLU A 39 -11.04 5.61 -4.17
C GLU A 39 -10.59 5.44 -2.72
N ALA A 40 -11.20 6.20 -1.83
CA ALA A 40 -11.09 6.00 -0.39
C ALA A 40 -12.50 5.79 0.16
N ASP A 41 -12.68 4.78 0.99
CA ASP A 41 -13.98 4.44 1.57
C ASP A 41 -13.82 4.29 3.08
N VAL A 42 -14.16 5.35 3.80
CA VAL A 42 -14.09 5.40 5.26
C VAL A 42 -15.37 4.79 5.84
N ALA A 43 -15.21 3.86 6.77
CA ALA A 43 -16.37 3.26 7.44
C ALA A 43 -17.13 4.30 8.24
N PRO A 44 -18.48 4.14 8.42
CA PRO A 44 -19.29 5.12 9.15
C PRO A 44 -18.84 5.37 10.59
N ASP A 45 -18.23 4.38 11.23
CA ASP A 45 -17.70 4.51 12.59
C ASP A 45 -16.33 5.21 12.64
N LEU A 46 -15.75 5.52 11.48
CA LEU A 46 -14.45 6.17 11.32
C LEU A 46 -13.27 5.38 11.88
N LYS A 47 -13.43 4.09 12.11
CA LYS A 47 -12.38 3.22 12.67
C LYS A 47 -11.50 2.60 11.61
N THR A 48 -12.04 2.37 10.42
CA THR A 48 -11.33 1.74 9.31
C THR A 48 -11.60 2.49 8.01
N ALA A 49 -10.68 2.38 7.07
CA ALA A 49 -10.84 2.95 5.73
C ALA A 49 -10.26 1.99 4.71
N ASN A 50 -11.00 1.68 3.66
CA ASN A 50 -10.50 0.93 2.52
C ASN A 50 -9.96 1.92 1.49
N ILE A 51 -8.70 1.75 1.14
CA ILE A 51 -8.02 2.63 0.18
C ILE A 51 -7.73 1.81 -1.07
N TYR A 52 -8.39 2.16 -2.15
CA TYR A 52 -8.21 1.47 -3.43
C TYR A 52 -7.14 2.17 -4.24
N ILE A 53 -6.18 1.41 -4.71
CA ILE A 53 -5.06 1.94 -5.48
C ILE A 53 -4.94 1.22 -6.81
N SER A 54 -4.47 1.97 -7.80
CA SER A 54 -4.11 1.47 -9.11
C SER A 54 -2.62 1.67 -9.30
N ILE A 55 -1.93 0.64 -9.77
CA ILE A 55 -0.50 0.70 -10.03
C ILE A 55 -0.25 0.32 -11.47
N TYR A 56 0.35 1.22 -12.23
CA TYR A 56 0.80 0.95 -13.59
C TYR A 56 2.29 0.71 -13.58
N ALA A 57 2.70 -0.54 -13.81
CA ALA A 57 4.08 -0.97 -13.73
C ALA A 57 4.48 -1.77 -14.97
N LYS A 58 5.76 -2.04 -15.12
CA LYS A 58 6.30 -2.75 -16.27
C LYS A 58 5.88 -4.22 -16.31
N SER A 59 5.61 -4.82 -15.16
CA SER A 59 5.21 -6.22 -15.05
C SER A 59 4.25 -6.40 -13.88
N GLU A 60 3.52 -7.53 -13.89
CA GLU A 60 2.64 -7.89 -12.78
C GLU A 60 3.43 -8.08 -11.47
N GLU A 61 4.62 -8.66 -11.57
CA GLU A 61 5.49 -8.86 -10.42
C GLU A 61 5.90 -7.54 -9.77
N GLU A 62 6.31 -6.56 -10.58
CA GLU A 62 6.68 -5.22 -10.10
C GLU A 62 5.49 -4.53 -9.45
N LYS A 63 4.32 -4.64 -10.07
CA LYS A 63 3.06 -4.10 -9.56
C LYS A 63 2.73 -4.65 -8.17
N LEU A 64 2.85 -5.96 -8.01
CA LEU A 64 2.54 -6.64 -6.75
C LEU A 64 3.58 -6.36 -5.67
N ARG A 65 4.84 -6.24 -6.03
CA ARG A 65 5.89 -5.83 -5.09
C ARG A 65 5.63 -4.42 -4.57
N SER A 66 5.28 -3.50 -5.44
CA SER A 66 4.94 -2.13 -5.04
C SER A 66 3.73 -2.12 -4.12
N PHE A 67 2.72 -2.92 -4.42
CA PHE A 67 1.54 -3.04 -3.56
C PHE A 67 1.89 -3.61 -2.18
N ALA A 68 2.74 -4.63 -2.12
CA ALA A 68 3.20 -5.20 -0.87
C ALA A 68 3.93 -4.18 -0.01
N ILE A 69 4.77 -3.35 -0.62
CA ILE A 69 5.49 -2.28 0.06
C ILE A 69 4.51 -1.25 0.64
N ILE A 70 3.49 -0.87 -0.13
CA ILE A 70 2.45 0.07 0.35
C ILE A 70 1.73 -0.52 1.56
N LYS A 71 1.40 -1.80 1.54
CA LYS A 71 0.77 -2.46 2.68
C LYS A 71 1.66 -2.44 3.93
N GLU A 72 2.94 -2.66 3.76
CA GLU A 72 3.91 -2.58 4.86
C GLU A 72 4.04 -1.17 5.41
N LEU A 73 3.89 -0.17 4.56
CA LEU A 73 3.97 1.24 4.95
C LEU A 73 2.66 1.80 5.49
N ALA A 74 1.61 0.99 5.61
CA ALA A 74 0.27 1.45 6.02
C ALA A 74 0.30 2.22 7.34
N GLY A 75 1.05 1.74 8.33
CA GLY A 75 1.19 2.42 9.62
C GLY A 75 1.87 3.77 9.50
N GLN A 76 2.90 3.86 8.68
CA GLN A 76 3.62 5.10 8.42
C GLN A 76 2.76 6.09 7.64
N ILE A 77 2.01 5.60 6.66
CA ILE A 77 1.06 6.42 5.88
C ILE A 77 -0.02 6.99 6.81
N ARG A 78 -0.54 6.15 7.69
CA ARG A 78 -1.53 6.57 8.69
C ARG A 78 -0.97 7.68 9.59
N HIS A 79 0.26 7.53 10.03
CA HIS A 79 0.95 8.52 10.87
C HIS A 79 1.09 9.86 10.14
N GLU A 80 1.53 9.83 8.88
CA GLU A 80 1.65 11.03 8.05
C GLU A 80 0.27 11.69 7.83
N LEU A 81 -0.75 10.86 7.59
CA LEU A 81 -2.10 11.32 7.39
C LEU A 81 -2.63 12.05 8.64
N SER A 82 -2.31 11.54 9.83
CA SER A 82 -2.74 12.14 11.10
C SER A 82 -2.17 13.53 11.28
N LYS A 83 -0.95 13.77 10.79
CA LYS A 83 -0.33 15.09 10.87
C LYS A 83 -1.01 16.11 9.95
N VAL A 84 -1.35 15.68 8.74
CA VAL A 84 -1.93 16.56 7.72
C VAL A 84 -3.40 16.85 8.00
N MET A 85 -4.16 15.84 8.40
CA MET A 85 -5.60 15.98 8.62
C MET A 85 -5.95 16.63 9.95
N LYS A 86 -5.01 16.75 10.86
CA LYS A 86 -5.21 17.33 12.20
C LYS A 86 -6.39 16.69 12.94
N MET A 87 -6.60 15.40 12.73
CA MET A 87 -7.67 14.65 13.37
C MET A 87 -7.19 14.01 14.65
N ARG A 88 -8.11 13.91 15.61
CA ARG A 88 -7.85 13.24 16.88
C ARG A 88 -7.53 11.77 16.69
N THR A 89 -8.27 11.14 15.80
CA THR A 89 -8.11 9.73 15.45
C THR A 89 -8.18 9.58 13.95
N VAL A 90 -7.24 8.82 13.38
CA VAL A 90 -7.24 8.48 11.97
C VAL A 90 -7.62 7.00 11.85
N PRO A 91 -8.51 6.62 10.92
CA PRO A 91 -8.89 5.22 10.77
C PRO A 91 -7.70 4.35 10.36
N ALA A 92 -7.76 3.09 10.72
CA ALA A 92 -6.80 2.10 10.24
C ALA A 92 -6.98 1.95 8.73
N LEU A 93 -5.87 2.02 7.98
CA LEU A 93 -5.91 1.97 6.53
C LEU A 93 -5.76 0.54 6.04
N SER A 94 -6.67 0.13 5.15
CA SER A 94 -6.62 -1.15 4.47
C SER A 94 -6.47 -0.88 2.98
N PHE A 95 -5.29 -1.16 2.45
CA PHE A 95 -5.02 -0.94 1.03
C PHE A 95 -5.50 -2.11 0.20
N ARG A 96 -6.18 -1.80 -0.90
CA ARG A 96 -6.74 -2.78 -1.82
C ARG A 96 -6.43 -2.37 -3.26
N MET A 97 -6.19 -3.36 -4.10
CA MET A 97 -6.05 -3.08 -5.54
C MET A 97 -7.41 -2.81 -6.16
N ASP A 98 -7.48 -1.76 -6.96
CA ASP A 98 -8.65 -1.51 -7.79
C ASP A 98 -8.67 -2.52 -8.93
N GLY A 99 -9.72 -3.35 -9.01
CA GLY A 99 -9.82 -4.40 -10.02
C GLY A 99 -10.68 -5.58 -9.61
N GLY A 100 -11.26 -5.57 -8.42
CA GLY A 100 -12.26 -6.52 -7.99
C GLY A 100 -11.75 -7.90 -7.60
N MET A 101 -12.69 -8.86 -7.50
CA MET A 101 -12.45 -10.18 -6.93
C MET A 101 -11.49 -11.08 -7.72
N GLU A 102 -11.44 -10.94 -9.04
CA GLU A 102 -10.50 -11.68 -9.89
C GLU A 102 -9.05 -11.36 -9.55
N TYR A 103 -8.80 -10.14 -9.09
CA TYR A 103 -7.49 -9.69 -8.70
C TYR A 103 -7.04 -10.31 -7.37
N GLY A 104 -7.98 -10.60 -6.46
CA GLY A 104 -7.69 -11.11 -5.14
C GLY A 104 -7.00 -12.48 -5.15
N SER A 105 -7.52 -13.45 -5.92
CA SER A 105 -6.93 -14.78 -5.96
C SER A 105 -5.60 -14.80 -6.69
N LYS A 106 -5.45 -14.05 -7.79
CA LYS A 106 -4.17 -13.90 -8.48
C LYS A 106 -3.13 -13.24 -7.59
N MET A 107 -3.55 -12.24 -6.82
CA MET A 107 -2.67 -11.53 -5.89
C MET A 107 -2.15 -12.47 -4.81
N ASP A 108 -2.99 -13.29 -4.22
CA ASP A 108 -2.59 -14.23 -3.17
C ASP A 108 -1.53 -15.21 -3.66
N GLU A 109 -1.70 -15.76 -4.86
CA GLU A 109 -0.74 -16.66 -5.47
C GLU A 109 0.60 -15.97 -5.75
N LEU A 110 0.56 -14.75 -6.26
CA LEU A 110 1.76 -13.99 -6.60
C LEU A 110 2.48 -13.49 -5.35
N PHE A 111 1.76 -13.08 -4.31
CA PHE A 111 2.38 -12.75 -3.02
C PHE A 111 3.09 -13.95 -2.42
N LYS A 112 2.50 -15.12 -2.54
CA LYS A 112 3.14 -16.35 -2.07
C LYS A 112 4.44 -16.63 -2.82
N LYS A 113 4.45 -16.48 -4.13
CA LYS A 113 5.65 -16.62 -4.96
C LYS A 113 6.71 -15.60 -4.59
N ILE A 114 6.32 -14.34 -4.42
CA ILE A 114 7.25 -13.27 -4.05
C ILE A 114 7.88 -13.54 -2.69
N ARG A 115 7.08 -13.98 -1.70
CA ARG A 115 7.60 -14.33 -0.38
C ARG A 115 8.58 -15.50 -0.46
N GLU A 116 8.29 -16.50 -1.26
CA GLU A 116 9.18 -17.65 -1.46
C GLU A 116 10.49 -17.22 -2.11
N GLN A 117 10.43 -16.35 -3.13
CA GLN A 117 11.62 -15.83 -3.79
C GLN A 117 12.46 -14.96 -2.85
N ASP A 118 11.83 -14.09 -2.09
CA ASP A 118 12.51 -13.21 -1.15
C ASP A 118 13.12 -14.01 0.01
N ALA A 119 12.41 -15.02 0.50
CA ALA A 119 12.94 -15.92 1.53
C ALA A 119 14.16 -16.71 1.02
N GLN A 120 14.10 -17.19 -0.22
CA GLN A 120 15.20 -17.91 -0.83
C GLN A 120 16.40 -17.01 -1.09
N LYS A 121 16.15 -15.77 -1.53
CA LYS A 121 17.19 -14.77 -1.74
C LYS A 121 17.86 -14.39 -0.42
N ALA A 122 17.09 -14.16 0.63
CA ALA A 122 17.61 -13.86 1.96
C ALA A 122 18.43 -15.04 2.51
N LYS A 123 17.99 -16.27 2.28
CA LYS A 123 18.70 -17.47 2.68
C LYS A 123 20.02 -17.61 1.93
N ASN A 124 20.03 -17.34 0.63
CA ASN A 124 21.26 -17.39 -0.17
C ASN A 124 22.24 -16.29 0.27
N ASP A 125 21.76 -15.10 0.54
CA ASP A 125 22.59 -14.00 1.05
C ASP A 125 23.15 -14.32 2.43
N ALA A 126 22.36 -14.96 3.30
CA ALA A 126 22.80 -15.39 4.62
C ALA A 126 23.85 -16.51 4.53
N ASP A 127 23.69 -17.44 3.60
CA ASP A 127 24.66 -18.51 3.37
C ASP A 127 25.99 -17.95 2.84
N GLU A 128 25.93 -16.97 1.93
CA GLU A 128 27.14 -16.29 1.43
C GLU A 128 27.86 -15.52 2.54
N ASN A 129 27.11 -14.79 3.37
CA ASN A 129 27.66 -14.05 4.51
C ASN A 129 28.18 -14.99 5.59
N GLY A 130 27.57 -16.17 5.75
CA GLY A 130 28.00 -17.19 6.68
C GLY A 130 29.34 -17.81 6.30
N GLU A 131 29.63 -17.92 5.02
CA GLU A 131 30.91 -18.44 4.53
C GLU A 131 32.04 -17.41 4.74
N ASP A 132 31.75 -16.12 4.66
CA ASP A 132 32.72 -15.06 4.84
C ASP A 132 33.10 -14.85 6.32
N ASP A 133 32.28 -15.28 7.27
CA ASP A 133 32.51 -15.14 8.71
C ASP A 133 33.40 -16.26 9.30
N GLU A 134 33.81 -17.20 8.52
CA GLU A 134 34.77 -18.21 8.91
C GLU A 134 36.20 -17.75 8.55
#